data_baf77e034be2992de3a98cd9ce6af76b
#
_entry.id   baf77e034be2992de3a98cd9ce6af76b
#
_cell.length_a   1.000
_cell.length_b   1.000
_cell.length_c   1.000
_cell.angle_alpha   90.00
_cell.angle_beta   90.00
_cell.angle_gamma   90.00
#
_symmetry.space_group_name_H-M   'P 1'
#
loop_
_entity.id
_entity.type
_entity.pdbx_description
1 polymer ?
#
loop_
_entity_poly.entity_id
_entity_poly.type
_entity_poly.pdbx_seq_one_letter_code
_entity_poly.pdbx_strand_id
1 'polypeptide(L)'
;MEVKTYTIDEIKNIAIQTKNEKLCDFAFEKALKKGGLSFICECKKASPSKGLIEPDFRYLEIAREYEAAGADCISVLTEPKWFLGSDEYLKEIAKTVSIPCIRKDFTVDEYQIYQAKTLGAAAVLLICSILSEEQLGEYIKICDSLGMSTLVEAHDAEEGR
;
A
#
# COMPACT_ATOMS: atom_id res chain seq x y z
N MET A 1 6.15 -21.87 9.00
CA MET A 1 4.94 -21.63 8.17
C MET A 1 5.45 -21.32 6.77
N GLU A 2 5.21 -22.22 5.81
CA GLU A 2 5.67 -22.02 4.44
C GLU A 2 4.97 -20.79 3.84
N VAL A 3 5.77 -19.84 3.36
CA VAL A 3 5.27 -18.72 2.57
C VAL A 3 4.81 -19.30 1.24
N LYS A 4 3.52 -19.33 1.00
CA LYS A 4 2.97 -19.82 -0.26
C LYS A 4 3.35 -18.84 -1.37
N THR A 5 4.27 -19.26 -2.22
CA THR A 5 4.69 -18.48 -3.40
C THR A 5 3.78 -18.84 -4.57
N TYR A 6 3.14 -17.83 -5.17
CA TYR A 6 2.31 -17.98 -6.35
C TYR A 6 3.10 -17.64 -7.62
N THR A 7 2.76 -18.28 -8.74
CA THR A 7 3.20 -17.81 -10.06
C THR A 7 2.51 -16.49 -10.40
N ILE A 8 3.01 -15.77 -11.42
CA ILE A 8 2.39 -14.51 -11.87
C ILE A 8 0.94 -14.73 -12.31
N ASP A 9 0.64 -15.82 -13.02
CA ASP A 9 -0.72 -16.11 -13.46
C ASP A 9 -1.66 -16.47 -12.31
N GLU A 10 -1.16 -17.20 -11.31
CA GLU A 10 -1.93 -17.51 -10.11
C GLU A 10 -2.26 -16.25 -9.32
N ILE A 11 -1.28 -15.36 -9.07
CA ILE A 11 -1.52 -14.14 -8.29
C ILE A 11 -2.45 -13.17 -9.03
N LYS A 12 -2.35 -13.07 -10.37
CA LYS A 12 -3.28 -12.31 -11.21
C LYS A 12 -4.71 -12.80 -11.04
N ASN A 13 -4.93 -14.09 -11.15
CA ASN A 13 -6.26 -14.69 -11.01
C ASN A 13 -6.83 -14.46 -9.62
N ILE A 14 -6.02 -14.62 -8.57
CA ILE A 14 -6.45 -14.36 -7.20
C ILE A 14 -6.81 -12.88 -7.03
N ALA A 15 -5.97 -11.96 -7.52
CA ALA A 15 -6.20 -10.53 -7.40
C ALA A 15 -7.49 -10.08 -8.08
N ILE A 16 -7.77 -10.58 -9.29
CA ILE A 16 -9.00 -10.27 -10.04
C ILE A 16 -10.24 -10.75 -9.29
N GLN A 17 -10.16 -11.89 -8.61
CA GLN A 17 -11.27 -12.45 -7.83
C GLN A 17 -11.39 -11.83 -6.44
N THR A 18 -10.34 -11.15 -5.97
CA THR A 18 -10.32 -10.52 -4.63
C THR A 18 -11.25 -9.31 -4.63
N LYS A 19 -12.32 -9.40 -3.84
CA LYS A 19 -13.22 -8.27 -3.56
C LYS A 19 -12.96 -7.76 -2.16
N ASN A 20 -12.93 -6.46 -1.99
CA ASN A 20 -12.95 -5.85 -0.68
C ASN A 20 -14.41 -5.53 -0.32
N GLU A 21 -14.99 -6.28 0.61
CA GLU A 21 -16.38 -6.08 1.03
C GLU A 21 -16.60 -4.78 1.82
N LYS A 22 -15.52 -4.21 2.37
CA LYS A 22 -15.56 -2.99 3.19
C LYS A 22 -15.34 -1.71 2.37
N LEU A 23 -14.66 -1.80 1.24
CA LEU A 23 -14.20 -0.66 0.48
C LEU A 23 -14.68 -0.74 -0.97
N CYS A 24 -15.12 0.38 -1.52
CA CYS A 24 -15.40 0.51 -2.95
C CYS A 24 -14.11 0.66 -3.76
N ASP A 25 -14.20 0.53 -5.09
CA ASP A 25 -13.08 0.82 -5.97
C ASP A 25 -12.58 2.26 -5.77
N PHE A 26 -11.28 2.43 -5.86
CA PHE A 26 -10.59 3.71 -5.66
C PHE A 26 -10.87 4.38 -4.31
N ALA A 27 -11.07 3.56 -3.25
CA ALA A 27 -11.41 4.05 -1.93
C ALA A 27 -10.34 4.98 -1.35
N PHE A 28 -9.05 4.73 -1.64
CA PHE A 28 -7.95 5.54 -1.14
C PHE A 28 -8.03 6.99 -1.65
N GLU A 29 -8.13 7.20 -2.95
CA GLU A 29 -8.25 8.55 -3.50
C GLU A 29 -9.57 9.22 -3.11
N LYS A 30 -10.66 8.46 -3.00
CA LYS A 30 -11.96 8.98 -2.54
C LYS A 30 -11.90 9.48 -1.11
N ALA A 31 -11.18 8.78 -0.23
CA ALA A 31 -10.97 9.21 1.15
C ALA A 31 -10.19 10.53 1.22
N LEU A 32 -9.24 10.75 0.31
CA LEU A 32 -8.44 11.97 0.25
C LEU A 32 -9.16 13.15 -0.43
N LYS A 33 -10.14 12.88 -1.28
CA LYS A 33 -10.91 13.91 -1.99
C LYS A 33 -12.06 14.53 -1.18
N LYS A 34 -12.27 14.11 0.07
CA LYS A 34 -13.21 14.80 0.96
C LYS A 34 -12.76 16.25 1.18
N GLY A 35 -13.68 17.16 1.35
CA GLY A 35 -13.34 18.57 1.60
C GLY A 35 -12.51 18.75 2.89
N GLY A 36 -11.50 19.61 2.84
CA GLY A 36 -10.63 19.91 3.98
C GLY A 36 -9.32 19.13 3.99
N LEU A 37 -8.70 19.04 5.16
CA LEU A 37 -7.42 18.35 5.35
C LEU A 37 -7.65 16.84 5.53
N SER A 38 -6.88 16.03 4.83
CA SER A 38 -6.88 14.57 4.96
C SER A 38 -5.56 14.06 5.53
N PHE A 39 -5.61 13.01 6.34
CA PHE A 39 -4.46 12.44 7.01
C PHE A 39 -4.20 11.01 6.56
N ILE A 40 -2.97 10.76 6.11
CA ILE A 40 -2.43 9.41 5.90
C ILE A 40 -1.45 9.15 7.06
N CYS A 41 -1.78 8.21 7.94
CA CYS A 41 -0.94 7.84 9.07
C CYS A 41 -0.13 6.59 8.73
N GLU A 42 1.17 6.58 9.07
CA GLU A 42 2.08 5.52 8.67
C GLU A 42 2.43 4.59 9.82
N CYS A 43 2.24 3.29 9.60
CA CYS A 43 2.73 2.21 10.45
C CYS A 43 4.13 1.81 10.00
N LYS A 44 5.14 2.19 10.76
CA LYS A 44 6.56 1.99 10.43
C LYS A 44 7.37 1.55 11.63
N LYS A 45 8.02 0.39 11.53
CA LYS A 45 8.86 -0.18 12.59
C LYS A 45 10.26 0.41 12.61
N ALA A 46 10.84 0.65 11.45
CA ALA A 46 12.20 1.16 11.30
C ALA A 46 12.34 2.01 10.03
N SER A 47 13.41 2.76 9.91
CA SER A 47 13.80 3.46 8.68
C SER A 47 15.31 3.56 8.56
N PRO A 48 15.86 3.70 7.33
CA PRO A 48 17.30 3.87 7.11
C PRO A 48 17.90 5.04 7.88
N SER A 49 17.14 6.14 8.00
CA SER A 49 17.64 7.38 8.64
C SER A 49 17.55 7.38 10.17
N LYS A 50 16.62 6.63 10.75
CA LYS A 50 16.36 6.62 12.21
C LYS A 50 16.63 5.26 12.87
N GLY A 51 16.93 4.21 12.08
CA GLY A 51 17.07 2.85 12.59
C GLY A 51 15.74 2.32 13.14
N LEU A 52 15.81 1.54 14.21
CA LEU A 52 14.63 0.98 14.88
C LEU A 52 13.86 2.10 15.60
N ILE A 53 12.59 2.30 15.20
CA ILE A 53 11.71 3.35 15.72
C ILE A 53 10.84 2.78 16.85
N GLU A 54 10.23 1.61 16.58
CA GLU A 54 9.30 0.97 17.51
C GLU A 54 9.72 -0.51 17.72
N PRO A 55 10.46 -0.80 18.80
CA PRO A 55 10.92 -2.18 19.07
C PRO A 55 9.79 -3.16 19.30
N ASP A 56 8.76 -2.77 20.06
CA ASP A 56 7.53 -3.53 20.29
C ASP A 56 6.44 -3.05 19.32
N PHE A 57 6.61 -3.41 18.05
CA PHE A 57 5.74 -2.93 16.98
C PHE A 57 4.34 -3.55 17.06
N ARG A 58 3.50 -2.98 17.94
CA ARG A 58 2.10 -3.34 18.11
C ARG A 58 1.22 -2.73 17.01
N TYR A 59 1.50 -3.09 15.76
CA TYR A 59 0.96 -2.46 14.56
C TYR A 59 -0.58 -2.46 14.49
N LEU A 60 -1.27 -3.45 15.03
CA LEU A 60 -2.73 -3.46 15.05
C LEU A 60 -3.32 -2.44 16.04
N GLU A 61 -2.67 -2.25 17.19
CA GLU A 61 -3.08 -1.22 18.14
C GLU A 61 -2.83 0.17 17.55
N ILE A 62 -1.64 0.39 16.99
CA ILE A 62 -1.27 1.64 16.31
C ILE A 62 -2.27 1.97 15.20
N ALA A 63 -2.63 1.00 14.35
CA ALA A 63 -3.58 1.21 13.27
C ALA A 63 -4.98 1.59 13.77
N ARG A 64 -5.46 0.94 14.85
CA ARG A 64 -6.73 1.28 15.49
C ARG A 64 -6.72 2.68 16.12
N GLU A 65 -5.62 3.06 16.75
CA GLU A 65 -5.45 4.39 17.33
C GLU A 65 -5.46 5.48 16.25
N TYR A 66 -4.79 5.25 15.11
CA TYR A 66 -4.85 6.16 13.96
C TYR A 66 -6.28 6.32 13.42
N GLU A 67 -6.99 5.21 13.22
CA GLU A 67 -8.39 5.28 12.79
C GLU A 67 -9.26 6.02 13.80
N ALA A 68 -9.14 5.73 15.09
CA ALA A 68 -9.87 6.39 16.16
C ALA A 68 -9.54 7.90 16.27
N ALA A 69 -8.31 8.28 15.94
CA ALA A 69 -7.87 9.68 15.89
C ALA A 69 -8.36 10.44 14.64
N GLY A 70 -9.01 9.75 13.70
CA GLY A 70 -9.58 10.36 12.50
C GLY A 70 -8.67 10.34 11.26
N ALA A 71 -7.71 9.42 11.20
CA ALA A 71 -6.96 9.17 9.97
C ALA A 71 -7.90 8.75 8.84
N ASP A 72 -7.63 9.22 7.63
CA ASP A 72 -8.40 8.90 6.43
C ASP A 72 -7.90 7.66 5.73
N CYS A 73 -6.59 7.44 5.81
CA CYS A 73 -5.89 6.31 5.23
C CYS A 73 -4.74 5.87 6.13
N ILE A 74 -4.30 4.63 5.97
CA ILE A 74 -3.12 4.10 6.64
C ILE A 74 -2.07 3.70 5.61
N SER A 75 -0.83 4.15 5.79
CA SER A 75 0.33 3.70 5.04
C SER A 75 1.04 2.58 5.81
N VAL A 76 1.22 1.43 5.17
CA VAL A 76 1.85 0.26 5.81
C VAL A 76 3.13 -0.11 5.10
N LEU A 77 4.27 -0.03 5.81
CA LEU A 77 5.57 -0.47 5.32
C LEU A 77 5.60 -2.00 5.22
N THR A 78 5.81 -2.52 4.01
CA THR A 78 6.00 -3.95 3.75
C THR A 78 7.44 -4.30 3.37
N GLU A 79 8.28 -3.33 3.05
CA GLU A 79 9.68 -3.53 2.69
C GLU A 79 10.47 -4.12 3.87
N PRO A 80 11.06 -5.33 3.73
CA PRO A 80 11.57 -6.06 4.89
C PRO A 80 12.99 -5.69 5.29
N LYS A 81 13.82 -5.19 4.37
CA LYS A 81 15.26 -5.01 4.59
C LYS A 81 15.58 -3.72 5.35
N TRP A 82 15.05 -2.61 4.87
CA TRP A 82 15.38 -1.28 5.34
C TRP A 82 14.37 -0.72 6.35
N PHE A 83 13.11 -1.11 6.21
CA PHE A 83 12.01 -0.64 7.05
C PHE A 83 11.50 -1.70 8.02
N LEU A 84 12.04 -2.92 7.96
CA LEU A 84 11.61 -4.07 8.76
C LEU A 84 10.09 -4.30 8.67
N GLY A 85 9.56 -4.06 7.46
CA GLY A 85 8.15 -4.27 7.13
C GLY A 85 7.82 -5.73 6.88
N SER A 86 6.53 -6.00 6.65
CA SER A 86 6.02 -7.34 6.34
C SER A 86 4.70 -7.25 5.61
N ASP A 87 4.48 -8.15 4.65
CA ASP A 87 3.19 -8.34 3.99
C ASP A 87 2.08 -8.70 4.99
N GLU A 88 2.44 -9.43 6.06
CA GLU A 88 1.49 -9.79 7.11
C GLU A 88 0.98 -8.56 7.87
N TYR A 89 1.81 -7.54 8.07
CA TYR A 89 1.35 -6.29 8.69
C TYR A 89 0.24 -5.64 7.86
N LEU A 90 0.43 -5.52 6.54
CA LEU A 90 -0.58 -4.95 5.65
C LEU A 90 -1.87 -5.77 5.67
N LYS A 91 -1.76 -7.09 5.54
CA LYS A 91 -2.90 -8.01 5.52
C LYS A 91 -3.74 -7.95 6.79
N GLU A 92 -3.10 -7.93 7.95
CA GLU A 92 -3.79 -7.89 9.23
C GLU A 92 -4.36 -6.50 9.52
N ILE A 93 -3.63 -5.42 9.21
CA ILE A 93 -4.13 -4.05 9.36
C ILE A 93 -5.35 -3.83 8.47
N ALA A 94 -5.29 -4.20 7.18
CA ALA A 94 -6.39 -4.04 6.24
C ALA A 94 -7.67 -4.79 6.68
N LYS A 95 -7.53 -5.91 7.39
CA LYS A 95 -8.67 -6.62 7.98
C LYS A 95 -9.22 -5.95 9.23
N THR A 96 -8.37 -5.27 9.99
CA THR A 96 -8.67 -4.72 11.31
C THR A 96 -9.36 -3.36 11.24
N VAL A 97 -8.90 -2.48 10.34
CA VAL A 97 -9.45 -1.13 10.17
C VAL A 97 -10.50 -1.08 9.07
N SER A 98 -11.34 -0.03 9.07
CA SER A 98 -12.34 0.22 8.03
C SER A 98 -11.87 1.21 6.96
N ILE A 99 -10.80 1.96 7.25
CA ILE A 99 -10.21 2.94 6.32
C ILE A 99 -9.24 2.29 5.35
N PRO A 100 -9.04 2.87 4.13
CA PRO A 100 -8.19 2.27 3.11
C PRO A 100 -6.70 2.31 3.48
N CYS A 101 -5.99 1.24 3.12
CA CYS A 101 -4.56 1.09 3.32
C CYS A 101 -3.80 1.19 1.99
N ILE A 102 -2.64 1.86 2.00
CA ILE A 102 -1.67 1.85 0.92
C ILE A 102 -0.50 0.93 1.27
N ARG A 103 -0.09 0.10 0.32
CA ARG A 103 1.17 -0.63 0.42
C ARG A 103 2.34 0.31 0.18
N LYS A 104 3.13 0.56 1.21
CA LYS A 104 4.37 1.34 1.11
C LYS A 104 5.56 0.40 0.93
N ASP A 105 6.03 0.31 -0.30
CA ASP A 105 7.13 -0.55 -0.71
C ASP A 105 7.76 0.00 -2.00
N PHE A 106 8.91 -0.53 -2.41
CA PHE A 106 9.49 -0.28 -3.72
C PHE A 106 8.81 -1.20 -4.74
N THR A 107 7.84 -0.65 -5.47
CA THR A 107 7.11 -1.39 -6.51
C THR A 107 7.92 -1.40 -7.80
N VAL A 108 8.57 -2.51 -8.10
CA VAL A 108 9.48 -2.69 -9.24
C VAL A 108 9.03 -3.81 -10.19
N ASP A 109 7.99 -4.54 -9.83
CA ASP A 109 7.45 -5.67 -10.59
C ASP A 109 5.92 -5.70 -10.49
N GLU A 110 5.23 -6.03 -11.59
CA GLU A 110 3.76 -6.13 -11.62
C GLU A 110 3.20 -7.13 -10.59
N TYR A 111 3.97 -8.17 -10.27
CA TYR A 111 3.62 -9.14 -9.23
C TYR A 111 3.26 -8.47 -7.91
N GLN A 112 4.02 -7.45 -7.51
CA GLN A 112 3.80 -6.73 -6.25
C GLN A 112 2.45 -5.99 -6.24
N ILE A 113 1.95 -5.54 -7.39
CA ILE A 113 0.64 -4.87 -7.50
C ILE A 113 -0.49 -5.89 -7.29
N TYR A 114 -0.43 -7.04 -7.96
CA TYR A 114 -1.40 -8.11 -7.75
C TYR A 114 -1.37 -8.63 -6.32
N GLN A 115 -0.17 -8.80 -5.77
CA GLN A 115 0.01 -9.20 -4.38
C GLN A 115 -0.60 -8.17 -3.41
N ALA A 116 -0.39 -6.87 -3.63
CA ALA A 116 -0.98 -5.80 -2.82
C ALA A 116 -2.51 -5.92 -2.76
N LYS A 117 -3.16 -6.18 -3.91
CA LYS A 117 -4.61 -6.42 -3.97
C LYS A 117 -5.03 -7.60 -3.10
N THR A 118 -4.30 -8.71 -3.16
CA THR A 118 -4.62 -9.92 -2.38
C THR A 118 -4.42 -9.72 -0.87
N LEU A 119 -3.53 -8.81 -0.48
CA LEU A 119 -3.28 -8.43 0.91
C LEU A 119 -4.31 -7.43 1.46
N GLY A 120 -5.19 -6.90 0.61
CA GLY A 120 -6.23 -5.96 1.01
C GLY A 120 -5.85 -4.49 0.87
N ALA A 121 -4.75 -4.17 0.18
CA ALA A 121 -4.40 -2.79 -0.13
C ALA A 121 -5.44 -2.14 -1.07
N ALA A 122 -5.73 -0.88 -0.83
CA ALA A 122 -6.56 -0.03 -1.69
C ALA A 122 -5.72 0.85 -2.63
N ALA A 123 -4.41 0.92 -2.39
CA ALA A 123 -3.47 1.67 -3.19
C ALA A 123 -2.04 1.10 -3.10
N VAL A 124 -1.22 1.45 -4.07
CA VAL A 124 0.23 1.18 -4.07
C VAL A 124 1.02 2.46 -4.32
N LEU A 125 2.26 2.48 -3.85
CA LEU A 125 3.21 3.54 -4.13
C LEU A 125 3.97 3.22 -5.41
N LEU A 126 4.05 4.20 -6.33
CA LEU A 126 4.89 4.16 -7.52
C LEU A 126 5.89 5.32 -7.45
N ILE A 127 7.17 5.04 -7.59
CA ILE A 127 8.24 6.02 -7.42
C ILE A 127 8.88 6.31 -8.79
N CYS A 128 8.78 7.55 -9.27
CA CYS A 128 9.27 7.95 -10.60
C CYS A 128 10.78 7.71 -10.77
N SER A 129 11.59 7.94 -9.75
CA SER A 129 13.05 7.78 -9.83
C SER A 129 13.55 6.34 -10.01
N ILE A 130 12.70 5.33 -9.80
CA ILE A 130 13.05 3.91 -9.95
C ILE A 130 12.28 3.19 -11.06
N LEU A 131 11.32 3.85 -11.71
CA LEU A 131 10.51 3.29 -12.79
C LEU A 131 10.72 4.11 -14.08
N SER A 132 10.72 3.41 -15.23
CA SER A 132 10.60 4.11 -16.51
C SER A 132 9.17 4.65 -16.70
N GLU A 133 8.99 5.63 -17.59
CA GLU A 133 7.66 6.14 -17.95
C GLU A 133 6.73 5.02 -18.46
N GLU A 134 7.28 4.09 -19.23
CA GLU A 134 6.54 2.93 -19.74
C GLU A 134 6.05 2.04 -18.60
N GLN A 135 6.95 1.67 -17.68
CA GLN A 135 6.60 0.86 -16.49
C GLN A 135 5.57 1.58 -15.62
N LEU A 136 5.75 2.89 -15.39
CA LEU A 136 4.81 3.70 -14.61
C LEU A 136 3.42 3.66 -15.23
N GLY A 137 3.33 3.89 -16.56
CA GLY A 137 2.06 3.82 -17.29
C GLY A 137 1.40 2.45 -17.27
N GLU A 138 2.18 1.37 -17.39
CA GLU A 138 1.68 -0.01 -17.27
C GLU A 138 1.16 -0.32 -15.87
N TYR A 139 1.90 0.05 -14.83
CA TYR A 139 1.53 -0.22 -13.43
C TYR A 139 0.27 0.55 -13.02
N ILE A 140 0.11 1.81 -13.49
CA ILE A 140 -1.13 2.56 -13.29
C ILE A 140 -2.32 1.82 -13.91
N LYS A 141 -2.19 1.33 -15.17
CA LYS A 141 -3.25 0.57 -15.83
C LYS A 141 -3.62 -0.71 -15.09
N ILE A 142 -2.62 -1.43 -14.54
CA ILE A 142 -2.87 -2.63 -13.74
C ILE A 142 -3.67 -2.26 -12.48
N CYS A 143 -3.25 -1.22 -11.75
CA CYS A 143 -3.97 -0.73 -10.58
C CYS A 143 -5.42 -0.35 -10.91
N ASP A 144 -5.62 0.42 -11.99
CA ASP A 144 -6.94 0.83 -12.44
C ASP A 144 -7.85 -0.38 -12.74
N SER A 145 -7.31 -1.41 -13.40
CA SER A 145 -8.04 -2.64 -13.70
C SER A 145 -8.48 -3.42 -12.46
N LEU A 146 -7.77 -3.23 -11.35
CA LEU A 146 -8.05 -3.86 -10.06
C LEU A 146 -8.88 -2.97 -9.11
N GLY A 147 -9.25 -1.76 -9.54
CA GLY A 147 -9.95 -0.78 -8.70
C GLY A 147 -9.09 -0.22 -7.57
N MET A 148 -7.76 -0.27 -7.71
CA MET A 148 -6.81 0.31 -6.76
C MET A 148 -6.32 1.67 -7.21
N SER A 149 -6.12 2.57 -6.26
CA SER A 149 -5.48 3.87 -6.51
C SER A 149 -3.95 3.72 -6.60
N THR A 150 -3.31 4.71 -7.23
CA THR A 150 -1.85 4.86 -7.24
C THR A 150 -1.45 6.15 -6.56
N LEU A 151 -0.44 6.09 -5.70
CA LEU A 151 0.25 7.26 -5.19
C LEU A 151 1.60 7.36 -5.89
N VAL A 152 1.75 8.38 -6.74
CA VAL A 152 2.97 8.59 -7.52
C VAL A 152 3.88 9.57 -6.78
N GLU A 153 5.09 9.12 -6.45
CA GLU A 153 6.12 9.92 -5.80
C GLU A 153 7.09 10.45 -6.85
N ALA A 154 7.20 11.78 -6.93
CA ALA A 154 8.15 12.49 -7.77
C ALA A 154 8.99 13.43 -6.91
N HIS A 155 10.31 13.48 -7.16
CA HIS A 155 11.24 14.31 -6.40
C HIS A 155 11.44 15.70 -7.02
N ASP A 156 11.14 15.85 -8.31
CA ASP A 156 11.23 17.13 -9.01
C ASP A 156 10.09 17.31 -10.03
N ALA A 157 10.08 18.51 -10.67
CA ALA A 157 9.04 18.85 -11.63
C ALA A 157 9.18 18.14 -12.98
N GLU A 158 10.32 17.54 -13.30
CA GLU A 158 10.54 16.79 -14.54
C GLU A 158 9.99 15.38 -14.39
N GLU A 159 10.21 14.75 -13.26
CA GLU A 159 9.64 13.42 -12.93
C GLU A 159 8.10 13.44 -12.82
N GLY A 160 7.53 14.58 -12.44
CA GLY A 160 6.08 14.74 -12.24
C GLY A 160 5.28 15.09 -13.49
N ARG A 161 5.90 15.14 -14.68
CA ARG A 161 5.25 15.46 -15.97
C ARG A 161 4.98 14.24 -16.77
#